data_700d51890d9a285f5c5bc6e8c868715d
#
_entry.id   700d51890d9a285f5c5bc6e8c868715d
#
_cell.length_a   1.000
_cell.length_b   1.000
_cell.length_c   1.000
_cell.angle_alpha   90.00
_cell.angle_beta   90.00
_cell.angle_gamma   90.00
#
_symmetry.space_group_name_H-M   'P 1'
#
loop_
_entity.id
_entity.type
_entity.pdbx_description
1 polymer ?
#
loop_
_entity_poly.entity_id
_entity_poly.type
_entity_poly.pdbx_seq_one_letter_code
_entity_poly.pdbx_strand_id
1 'polypeptide(L)'
;MTRKIREWAKSYRLTYGVIAFMLGRLDFFGVVNPIIIGYASVFCYKSGFYTIIISSILGLLTVTGDMYISRYIIALLIMSVFHILGTDKYKQGYTAGLAILTGGLMFAMYYDFSLFFAMMSVVEAVLAVALNTILRENIGFLNIIDVEANQTEEYPKEVQRIVGERLKTVAAAFERVSKSCQRAYQAVVPDNSDEEKREIFDKITELSCKGCANVENCWHRNCVNTYKSIYKAIGIWLERGDISKDALSDSFISECSRWNKIVTSANGYVQMYREQAIWRERIRSVKLLAVQQLSDASRVIEGLMEEVTQNMNIDRELSTKIYKGLTKKMVQSAVALYINNRLEIYITLKNCHNCNSCNKNIMPRLREILDMDFVNVNNNCVIENKTCVLHLVEKPRLRLNIYSNGVHKENSEISGDSYTYLQLDKGKYLLALADGMGSGELAREESATSIEMYEDFASAGFNRETILEAINSVLLLDEGRECFSTLDICTVDLYSGEAEFIKIGAVSTFIARGRNVEVLSSSSLPVGILGKVDREVFNKTLAKGDIIVMLTDGVIDSRGGSIRREDWIKDTVKERKDNNPKHIVEDLLNKAKENYNGNIKDDMTVLVAVVV
;
A
#
# COMPACT_ATOMS: atom_id res chain seq x y z
N MET A 1 5.86 -36.66 -20.35
CA MET A 1 4.97 -35.50 -20.10
C MET A 1 3.58 -35.67 -20.71
N THR A 2 3.43 -36.18 -21.90
CA THR A 2 2.15 -36.39 -22.59
C THR A 2 1.18 -37.39 -21.92
N ARG A 3 1.68 -38.40 -21.18
CA ARG A 3 0.83 -39.40 -20.50
C ARG A 3 0.12 -38.85 -19.26
N LYS A 4 0.84 -38.11 -18.41
CA LYS A 4 0.26 -37.44 -17.20
C LYS A 4 -0.76 -36.36 -17.55
N ILE A 5 -0.53 -35.60 -18.63
CA ILE A 5 -1.47 -34.56 -19.10
C ILE A 5 -2.74 -35.21 -19.67
N ARG A 6 -2.62 -36.34 -20.39
CA ARG A 6 -3.78 -37.10 -20.83
C ARG A 6 -4.57 -37.72 -19.68
N GLU A 7 -3.91 -38.23 -18.67
CA GLU A 7 -4.56 -38.76 -17.46
C GLU A 7 -5.24 -37.67 -16.67
N TRP A 8 -4.63 -36.51 -16.58
CA TRP A 8 -5.20 -35.34 -15.93
C TRP A 8 -6.40 -34.76 -16.69
N ALA A 9 -6.31 -34.60 -18.01
CA ALA A 9 -7.43 -34.22 -18.88
C ALA A 9 -8.58 -35.23 -18.84
N LYS A 10 -8.30 -36.54 -18.72
CA LYS A 10 -9.32 -37.57 -18.48
C LYS A 10 -9.99 -37.39 -17.11
N SER A 11 -9.24 -37.01 -16.07
CA SER A 11 -9.78 -36.76 -14.73
C SER A 11 -10.77 -35.60 -14.74
N TYR A 12 -10.48 -34.49 -15.44
CA TYR A 12 -11.40 -33.35 -15.56
C TYR A 12 -12.66 -33.69 -16.35
N ARG A 13 -12.56 -34.49 -17.43
CA ARG A 13 -13.74 -34.98 -18.15
C ARG A 13 -14.67 -35.76 -17.24
N LEU A 14 -14.10 -36.57 -16.36
CA LEU A 14 -14.85 -37.36 -15.40
C LEU A 14 -15.52 -36.43 -14.36
N THR A 15 -14.82 -35.40 -13.88
CA THR A 15 -15.35 -34.41 -12.92
C THR A 15 -16.54 -33.65 -13.51
N TYR A 16 -16.45 -33.19 -14.76
CA TYR A 16 -17.58 -32.54 -15.44
C TYR A 16 -18.74 -33.50 -15.66
N GLY A 17 -18.47 -34.80 -15.95
CA GLY A 17 -19.49 -35.81 -16.01
C GLY A 17 -20.17 -36.05 -14.66
N VAL A 18 -19.43 -36.11 -13.55
CA VAL A 18 -19.98 -36.24 -12.20
C VAL A 18 -20.85 -35.03 -11.83
N ILE A 19 -20.40 -33.83 -12.17
CA ILE A 19 -21.20 -32.60 -11.95
C ILE A 19 -22.48 -32.66 -12.80
N ALA A 20 -22.40 -33.08 -14.08
CA ALA A 20 -23.56 -33.23 -14.94
C ALA A 20 -24.57 -34.25 -14.38
N PHE A 21 -24.08 -35.37 -13.85
CA PHE A 21 -24.89 -36.38 -13.20
C PHE A 21 -25.59 -35.82 -11.93
N MET A 22 -24.84 -35.08 -11.08
CA MET A 22 -25.41 -34.46 -9.88
C MET A 22 -26.45 -33.40 -10.23
N LEU A 23 -26.18 -32.55 -11.22
CA LEU A 23 -27.14 -31.56 -11.70
C LEU A 23 -28.39 -32.18 -12.30
N GLY A 24 -28.25 -33.32 -12.99
CA GLY A 24 -29.38 -34.10 -13.51
C GLY A 24 -30.33 -34.63 -12.42
N ARG A 25 -29.82 -34.82 -11.19
CA ARG A 25 -30.61 -35.28 -10.05
C ARG A 25 -31.30 -34.12 -9.27
N LEU A 26 -30.97 -32.88 -9.56
CA LEU A 26 -31.63 -31.76 -8.89
C LEU A 26 -33.06 -31.62 -9.41
N ASP A 27 -34.02 -31.68 -8.50
CA ASP A 27 -35.43 -31.43 -8.75
C ASP A 27 -35.80 -30.06 -8.16
N PHE A 28 -36.23 -29.14 -9.00
CA PHE A 28 -36.75 -27.85 -8.57
C PHE A 28 -38.27 -27.87 -8.63
N PHE A 29 -38.90 -28.00 -7.51
CA PHE A 29 -40.38 -27.99 -7.37
C PHE A 29 -41.13 -29.07 -8.16
N GLY A 30 -40.48 -30.19 -8.44
CA GLY A 30 -41.09 -31.35 -9.12
C GLY A 30 -41.33 -31.20 -10.62
N VAL A 31 -40.96 -30.08 -11.24
CA VAL A 31 -41.37 -29.79 -12.63
C VAL A 31 -40.23 -29.27 -13.55
N VAL A 32 -39.17 -28.68 -13.00
CA VAL A 32 -38.26 -27.86 -13.83
C VAL A 32 -36.79 -28.11 -13.55
N ASN A 33 -36.05 -28.61 -14.53
CA ASN A 33 -34.58 -28.69 -14.46
C ASN A 33 -33.87 -28.10 -15.69
N PRO A 34 -34.03 -26.81 -16.01
CA PRO A 34 -33.32 -26.17 -17.13
C PRO A 34 -31.82 -26.06 -16.92
N ILE A 35 -31.35 -26.24 -15.66
CA ILE A 35 -29.95 -26.12 -15.26
C ILE A 35 -29.08 -27.15 -15.99
N ILE A 36 -29.57 -28.40 -16.14
CA ILE A 36 -28.82 -29.45 -16.79
C ILE A 36 -28.60 -29.16 -18.27
N ILE A 37 -29.58 -28.57 -18.95
CA ILE A 37 -29.46 -28.24 -20.39
C ILE A 37 -28.52 -27.04 -20.57
N GLY A 38 -28.66 -26.00 -19.73
CA GLY A 38 -27.74 -24.87 -19.71
C GLY A 38 -26.30 -25.29 -19.42
N TYR A 39 -26.09 -26.18 -18.44
CA TYR A 39 -24.77 -26.73 -18.14
C TYR A 39 -24.24 -27.58 -19.33
N ALA A 40 -25.02 -28.52 -19.85
CA ALA A 40 -24.60 -29.38 -20.96
C ALA A 40 -24.25 -28.55 -22.20
N SER A 41 -25.01 -27.50 -22.52
CA SER A 41 -24.77 -26.65 -23.69
C SER A 41 -23.41 -25.94 -23.66
N VAL A 42 -22.87 -25.65 -22.46
CA VAL A 42 -21.56 -25.02 -22.30
C VAL A 42 -20.44 -26.03 -22.33
N PHE A 43 -20.57 -27.13 -21.58
CA PHE A 43 -19.48 -28.06 -21.32
C PHE A 43 -19.32 -29.13 -22.38
N CYS A 44 -20.38 -29.47 -23.17
CA CYS A 44 -20.31 -30.43 -24.26
C CYS A 44 -19.22 -30.12 -25.30
N TYR A 45 -18.96 -28.84 -25.54
CA TYR A 45 -17.93 -28.42 -26.52
C TYR A 45 -16.51 -28.41 -25.95
N LYS A 46 -16.36 -28.42 -24.61
CA LYS A 46 -15.04 -28.27 -23.98
C LYS A 46 -14.39 -29.59 -23.56
N SER A 47 -15.14 -30.54 -23.03
CA SER A 47 -14.52 -31.60 -22.23
C SER A 47 -15.01 -33.04 -22.48
N GLY A 48 -15.61 -33.30 -23.61
CA GLY A 48 -16.06 -34.65 -23.96
C GLY A 48 -17.58 -34.73 -23.99
N PHE A 49 -18.10 -34.40 -25.13
CA PHE A 49 -19.50 -34.38 -25.48
C PHE A 49 -20.28 -35.60 -24.98
N TYR A 50 -19.82 -36.81 -25.34
CA TYR A 50 -20.50 -38.04 -24.92
C TYR A 50 -20.54 -38.24 -23.41
N THR A 51 -19.48 -37.90 -22.71
CA THR A 51 -19.41 -38.05 -21.24
C THR A 51 -20.46 -37.20 -20.55
N ILE A 52 -20.62 -35.96 -20.98
CA ILE A 52 -21.57 -35.01 -20.35
C ILE A 52 -23.00 -35.38 -20.68
N ILE A 53 -23.31 -35.69 -21.94
CA ILE A 53 -24.66 -36.09 -22.37
C ILE A 53 -25.09 -37.37 -21.66
N ILE A 54 -24.25 -38.43 -21.69
CA ILE A 54 -24.56 -39.70 -21.03
C ILE A 54 -24.73 -39.51 -19.52
N SER A 55 -23.84 -38.76 -18.86
CA SER A 55 -23.95 -38.49 -17.41
C SER A 55 -25.19 -37.66 -17.06
N SER A 56 -25.57 -36.71 -17.93
CA SER A 56 -26.80 -35.91 -17.75
C SER A 56 -28.05 -36.79 -17.87
N ILE A 57 -28.11 -37.65 -18.88
CA ILE A 57 -29.23 -38.59 -19.07
C ILE A 57 -29.30 -39.59 -17.91
N LEU A 58 -28.18 -40.15 -17.47
CA LEU A 58 -28.13 -41.06 -16.32
C LEU A 58 -28.59 -40.35 -15.03
N GLY A 59 -28.17 -39.09 -14.83
CA GLY A 59 -28.64 -38.28 -13.70
C GLY A 59 -30.16 -38.10 -13.71
N LEU A 60 -30.72 -37.73 -14.85
CA LEU A 60 -32.18 -37.58 -15.02
C LEU A 60 -32.95 -38.89 -14.78
N LEU A 61 -32.44 -40.02 -15.30
CA LEU A 61 -33.07 -41.32 -15.12
C LEU A 61 -33.06 -41.87 -13.68
N THR A 62 -32.20 -41.30 -12.81
CA THR A 62 -32.19 -41.68 -11.38
C THR A 62 -33.25 -40.94 -10.54
N VAL A 63 -33.90 -39.97 -11.10
CA VAL A 63 -35.06 -39.30 -10.47
C VAL A 63 -36.28 -40.14 -10.78
N THR A 64 -36.74 -40.92 -9.82
CA THR A 64 -37.83 -41.88 -10.01
C THR A 64 -39.19 -41.18 -9.99
N GLY A 65 -39.99 -41.39 -11.03
CA GLY A 65 -41.44 -41.20 -11.00
C GLY A 65 -42.03 -40.10 -11.88
N ASP A 66 -41.26 -39.26 -12.53
CA ASP A 66 -41.80 -38.15 -13.29
C ASP A 66 -41.76 -38.33 -14.80
N MET A 67 -42.94 -38.44 -15.43
CA MET A 67 -43.05 -38.45 -16.90
C MET A 67 -42.46 -37.17 -17.56
N TYR A 68 -42.39 -36.08 -16.82
CA TYR A 68 -41.83 -34.78 -17.27
C TYR A 68 -40.34 -34.83 -17.56
N ILE A 69 -39.59 -35.81 -17.05
CA ILE A 69 -38.15 -35.98 -17.30
C ILE A 69 -37.86 -36.28 -18.77
N SER A 70 -38.79 -36.95 -19.47
CA SER A 70 -38.65 -37.33 -20.84
C SER A 70 -38.43 -36.14 -21.79
N ARG A 71 -39.00 -34.97 -21.51
CA ARG A 71 -38.78 -33.73 -22.28
C ARG A 71 -37.34 -33.24 -22.25
N TYR A 72 -36.64 -33.35 -21.11
CA TYR A 72 -35.23 -32.97 -20.99
C TYR A 72 -34.30 -33.96 -21.67
N ILE A 73 -34.65 -35.25 -21.66
CA ILE A 73 -33.91 -36.27 -22.43
C ILE A 73 -34.03 -35.98 -23.92
N ILE A 74 -35.25 -35.65 -24.38
CA ILE A 74 -35.49 -35.24 -25.76
C ILE A 74 -34.69 -33.96 -26.11
N ALA A 75 -34.69 -32.98 -25.24
CA ALA A 75 -33.91 -31.74 -25.42
C ALA A 75 -32.41 -32.01 -25.50
N LEU A 76 -31.85 -32.91 -24.67
CA LEU A 76 -30.43 -33.31 -24.73
C LEU A 76 -30.11 -34.05 -26.03
N LEU A 77 -31.00 -34.90 -26.53
CA LEU A 77 -30.84 -35.57 -27.80
C LEU A 77 -30.87 -34.58 -28.99
N ILE A 78 -31.81 -33.62 -28.99
CA ILE A 78 -31.90 -32.58 -30.01
C ILE A 78 -30.62 -31.72 -30.01
N MET A 79 -30.15 -31.35 -28.82
CA MET A 79 -28.90 -30.59 -28.65
C MET A 79 -27.69 -31.40 -29.20
N SER A 80 -27.71 -32.71 -29.03
CA SER A 80 -26.69 -33.61 -29.57
C SER A 80 -26.66 -33.60 -31.12
N VAL A 81 -27.83 -33.53 -31.76
CA VAL A 81 -27.93 -33.42 -33.23
C VAL A 81 -27.35 -32.09 -33.71
N PHE A 82 -27.68 -30.98 -33.04
CA PHE A 82 -27.11 -29.67 -33.37
C PHE A 82 -25.59 -29.62 -33.19
N HIS A 83 -25.06 -30.33 -32.19
CA HIS A 83 -23.62 -30.42 -31.99
C HIS A 83 -22.93 -31.20 -33.16
N ILE A 84 -23.51 -32.29 -33.60
CA ILE A 84 -22.98 -33.10 -34.73
C ILE A 84 -23.04 -32.30 -36.04
N LEU A 85 -24.07 -31.47 -36.22
CA LEU A 85 -24.22 -30.62 -37.39
C LEU A 85 -23.25 -29.42 -37.41
N GLY A 86 -22.39 -29.24 -36.42
CA GLY A 86 -21.29 -28.29 -36.43
C GLY A 86 -21.72 -26.82 -36.16
N THR A 87 -22.66 -26.59 -35.27
CA THR A 87 -23.06 -25.22 -34.90
C THR A 87 -21.94 -24.44 -34.23
N ASP A 88 -21.74 -23.18 -34.59
CA ASP A 88 -20.73 -22.29 -34.06
C ASP A 88 -20.87 -22.10 -32.55
N LYS A 89 -19.73 -21.97 -31.85
CA LYS A 89 -19.66 -21.72 -30.42
C LYS A 89 -20.56 -20.55 -29.95
N TYR A 90 -20.76 -19.54 -30.78
CA TYR A 90 -21.56 -18.36 -30.47
C TYR A 90 -23.07 -18.61 -30.46
N LYS A 91 -23.54 -19.69 -31.12
CA LYS A 91 -24.97 -20.01 -31.22
C LYS A 91 -25.45 -21.03 -30.17
N GLN A 92 -24.58 -21.51 -29.29
CA GLN A 92 -24.85 -22.59 -28.32
C GLN A 92 -25.99 -22.29 -27.34
N GLY A 93 -26.07 -21.03 -26.81
CA GLY A 93 -27.15 -20.63 -25.94
C GLY A 93 -28.51 -20.73 -26.63
N TYR A 94 -28.59 -20.30 -27.89
CA TYR A 94 -29.80 -20.35 -28.68
C TYR A 94 -30.18 -21.82 -29.04
N THR A 95 -29.20 -22.70 -29.28
CA THR A 95 -29.49 -24.12 -29.54
C THR A 95 -30.01 -24.83 -28.29
N ALA A 96 -29.54 -24.46 -27.09
CA ALA A 96 -30.09 -24.97 -25.83
C ALA A 96 -31.53 -24.54 -25.60
N GLY A 97 -31.83 -23.26 -25.80
CA GLY A 97 -33.19 -22.74 -25.71
C GLY A 97 -34.14 -23.39 -26.72
N LEU A 98 -33.70 -23.50 -27.98
CA LEU A 98 -34.47 -24.16 -29.03
C LEU A 98 -34.71 -25.65 -28.74
N ALA A 99 -33.71 -26.36 -28.20
CA ALA A 99 -33.85 -27.76 -27.83
C ALA A 99 -34.87 -27.97 -26.71
N ILE A 100 -34.95 -27.10 -25.72
CA ILE A 100 -35.98 -27.14 -24.67
C ILE A 100 -37.36 -26.84 -25.24
N LEU A 101 -37.49 -25.80 -26.05
CA LEU A 101 -38.76 -25.46 -26.69
C LEU A 101 -39.30 -26.62 -27.54
N THR A 102 -38.45 -27.20 -28.41
CA THR A 102 -38.86 -28.30 -29.27
C THR A 102 -39.16 -29.58 -28.46
N GLY A 103 -38.33 -29.89 -27.43
CA GLY A 103 -38.59 -31.04 -26.54
C GLY A 103 -39.87 -30.87 -25.73
N GLY A 104 -40.14 -29.64 -25.23
CA GLY A 104 -41.38 -29.30 -24.52
C GLY A 104 -42.62 -29.36 -25.39
N LEU A 105 -42.54 -28.85 -26.65
CA LEU A 105 -43.63 -28.94 -27.60
C LEU A 105 -43.92 -30.39 -28.02
N MET A 106 -42.89 -31.18 -28.30
CA MET A 106 -43.06 -32.60 -28.62
C MET A 106 -43.73 -33.38 -27.47
N PHE A 107 -43.34 -33.09 -26.25
CA PHE A 107 -43.95 -33.68 -25.06
C PHE A 107 -45.41 -33.26 -24.93
N ALA A 108 -45.72 -31.96 -25.08
CA ALA A 108 -47.10 -31.44 -25.02
C ALA A 108 -48.00 -32.04 -26.08
N MET A 109 -47.51 -32.27 -27.30
CA MET A 109 -48.28 -32.90 -28.38
C MET A 109 -48.62 -34.39 -28.10
N TYR A 110 -47.73 -35.08 -27.35
CA TYR A 110 -47.91 -36.49 -27.09
C TYR A 110 -48.79 -36.81 -25.86
N TYR A 111 -48.70 -36.01 -24.79
CA TYR A 111 -49.36 -36.32 -23.50
C TYR A 111 -50.61 -35.48 -23.23
N ASP A 112 -50.53 -34.20 -23.38
CA ASP A 112 -51.70 -33.29 -23.23
C ASP A 112 -51.30 -31.85 -23.59
N PHE A 113 -52.06 -31.22 -24.52
CA PHE A 113 -51.76 -29.86 -24.94
C PHE A 113 -52.34 -28.85 -23.95
N SER A 114 -51.60 -28.53 -22.89
CA SER A 114 -52.00 -27.48 -21.97
C SER A 114 -51.17 -26.22 -22.24
N LEU A 115 -51.85 -25.06 -22.27
CA LEU A 115 -51.20 -23.74 -22.43
C LEU A 115 -50.15 -23.49 -21.33
N PHE A 116 -50.35 -24.05 -20.17
CA PHE A 116 -49.45 -23.94 -19.03
C PHE A 116 -48.08 -24.58 -19.32
N PHE A 117 -48.05 -25.79 -19.88
CA PHE A 117 -46.81 -26.47 -20.25
C PHE A 117 -46.08 -25.79 -21.37
N ALA A 118 -46.78 -25.22 -22.32
CA ALA A 118 -46.16 -24.43 -23.38
C ALA A 118 -45.48 -23.15 -22.81
N MET A 119 -46.13 -22.43 -21.91
CA MET A 119 -45.58 -21.26 -21.26
C MET A 119 -44.37 -21.63 -20.37
N MET A 120 -44.46 -22.73 -19.63
CA MET A 120 -43.33 -23.22 -18.80
C MET A 120 -42.10 -23.56 -19.66
N SER A 121 -42.30 -24.18 -20.83
CA SER A 121 -41.17 -24.47 -21.74
C SER A 121 -40.50 -23.22 -22.29
N VAL A 122 -41.20 -22.13 -22.45
CA VAL A 122 -40.61 -20.82 -22.79
C VAL A 122 -39.77 -20.28 -21.63
N VAL A 123 -40.30 -20.31 -20.40
CA VAL A 123 -39.55 -19.86 -19.20
C VAL A 123 -38.28 -20.68 -19.03
N GLU A 124 -38.36 -21.99 -19.16
CA GLU A 124 -37.22 -22.91 -19.07
C GLU A 124 -36.15 -22.63 -20.16
N ALA A 125 -36.61 -22.36 -21.39
CA ALA A 125 -35.71 -22.01 -22.48
C ALA A 125 -34.94 -20.70 -22.16
N VAL A 126 -35.64 -19.70 -21.65
CA VAL A 126 -35.01 -18.42 -21.23
C VAL A 126 -34.00 -18.65 -20.09
N LEU A 127 -34.37 -19.47 -19.08
CA LEU A 127 -33.48 -19.80 -17.98
C LEU A 127 -32.23 -20.56 -18.44
N ALA A 128 -32.38 -21.51 -19.37
CA ALA A 128 -31.23 -22.24 -19.93
C ALA A 128 -30.31 -21.35 -20.75
N VAL A 129 -30.86 -20.42 -21.54
CA VAL A 129 -30.08 -19.41 -22.27
C VAL A 129 -29.35 -18.47 -21.31
N ALA A 130 -30.04 -17.97 -20.29
CA ALA A 130 -29.45 -17.11 -19.27
C ALA A 130 -28.34 -17.85 -18.52
N LEU A 131 -28.55 -19.09 -18.11
CA LEU A 131 -27.54 -19.92 -17.46
C LEU A 131 -26.35 -20.22 -18.36
N ASN A 132 -26.58 -20.48 -19.66
CA ASN A 132 -25.51 -20.63 -20.64
C ASN A 132 -24.67 -19.35 -20.70
N THR A 133 -25.31 -18.17 -20.75
CA THR A 133 -24.62 -16.89 -20.81
C THR A 133 -23.79 -16.64 -19.53
N ILE A 134 -24.43 -16.82 -18.36
CA ILE A 134 -23.76 -16.65 -17.06
C ILE A 134 -22.59 -17.64 -16.90
N LEU A 135 -22.81 -18.92 -17.20
CA LEU A 135 -21.74 -19.92 -17.12
C LEU A 135 -20.64 -19.61 -18.12
N ARG A 136 -20.96 -19.17 -19.32
CA ARG A 136 -19.99 -18.84 -20.34
C ARG A 136 -19.13 -17.62 -19.98
N GLU A 137 -19.73 -16.59 -19.40
CA GLU A 137 -19.00 -15.42 -18.89
C GLU A 137 -18.12 -15.76 -17.68
N ASN A 138 -18.60 -16.62 -16.80
CA ASN A 138 -17.84 -17.01 -15.59
C ASN A 138 -16.85 -18.17 -15.84
N ILE A 139 -17.03 -19.00 -16.87
CA ILE A 139 -16.13 -20.13 -17.22
C ILE A 139 -14.85 -19.64 -17.91
N GLY A 140 -14.74 -18.37 -18.29
CA GLY A 140 -13.45 -17.74 -18.60
C GLY A 140 -12.39 -18.09 -17.56
N PHE A 141 -12.80 -18.18 -16.30
CA PHE A 141 -11.94 -18.56 -15.15
C PHE A 141 -11.41 -20.01 -15.17
N LEU A 142 -12.12 -20.96 -15.76
CA LEU A 142 -11.71 -22.37 -15.83
C LEU A 142 -10.89 -22.74 -17.09
N ASN A 143 -10.69 -21.79 -18.01
CA ASN A 143 -9.88 -21.97 -19.21
C ASN A 143 -8.36 -21.92 -18.98
N ILE A 144 -7.91 -21.91 -17.75
CA ILE A 144 -6.48 -21.91 -17.39
C ILE A 144 -5.75 -23.18 -17.88
N ILE A 145 -6.45 -24.19 -18.42
CA ILE A 145 -5.89 -25.53 -18.65
C ILE A 145 -5.82 -25.97 -20.12
N ASP A 146 -6.40 -25.24 -21.05
CA ASP A 146 -6.26 -25.55 -22.50
C ASP A 146 -5.21 -24.65 -23.18
N VAL A 147 -3.96 -24.77 -22.72
CA VAL A 147 -2.79 -24.05 -23.26
C VAL A 147 -2.16 -24.89 -24.39
N GLU A 148 -2.85 -25.18 -25.48
CA GLU A 148 -2.13 -25.69 -26.68
C GLU A 148 -2.73 -25.35 -28.05
N ALA A 149 -3.81 -24.61 -28.19
CA ALA A 149 -4.34 -24.46 -29.56
C ALA A 149 -4.75 -23.03 -30.00
N ASN A 150 -4.89 -22.04 -29.15
CA ASN A 150 -5.05 -20.65 -29.65
C ASN A 150 -4.52 -19.67 -28.60
N GLN A 151 -3.23 -19.59 -28.46
CA GLN A 151 -2.55 -18.47 -27.85
C GLN A 151 -2.87 -17.25 -28.69
N THR A 152 -3.46 -16.27 -28.06
CA THR A 152 -2.98 -14.93 -28.28
C THR A 152 -3.97 -13.82 -28.06
N GLU A 153 -5.10 -13.76 -27.51
CA GLU A 153 -5.64 -12.40 -27.49
C GLU A 153 -6.45 -11.96 -26.27
N GLU A 154 -7.11 -12.86 -25.56
CA GLU A 154 -8.01 -12.46 -24.47
C GLU A 154 -7.46 -12.73 -23.07
N TYR A 155 -6.52 -13.63 -22.93
CA TYR A 155 -6.05 -14.10 -21.62
C TYR A 155 -5.40 -13.01 -20.74
N PRO A 156 -4.48 -12.17 -21.24
CA PRO A 156 -3.88 -11.14 -20.40
C PRO A 156 -4.88 -10.07 -19.97
N LYS A 157 -5.78 -9.66 -20.86
CA LYS A 157 -6.80 -8.64 -20.55
C LYS A 157 -7.82 -9.13 -19.53
N GLU A 158 -8.25 -10.38 -19.63
CA GLU A 158 -9.22 -10.95 -18.70
C GLU A 158 -8.62 -11.17 -17.31
N VAL A 159 -7.36 -11.62 -17.22
CA VAL A 159 -6.64 -11.72 -15.95
C VAL A 159 -6.45 -10.33 -15.33
N GLN A 160 -6.07 -9.34 -16.13
CA GLN A 160 -5.96 -7.95 -15.70
C GLN A 160 -7.29 -7.43 -15.15
N ARG A 161 -8.41 -7.68 -15.86
CA ARG A 161 -9.75 -7.27 -15.41
C ARG A 161 -10.13 -7.92 -14.08
N ILE A 162 -9.93 -9.24 -13.94
CA ILE A 162 -10.28 -9.98 -12.72
C ILE A 162 -9.41 -9.53 -11.53
N VAL A 163 -8.11 -9.39 -11.74
CA VAL A 163 -7.19 -8.92 -10.70
C VAL A 163 -7.52 -7.47 -10.31
N GLY A 164 -7.77 -6.61 -11.30
CA GLY A 164 -8.16 -5.24 -11.08
C GLY A 164 -9.47 -5.12 -10.30
N GLU A 165 -10.51 -5.90 -10.64
CA GLU A 165 -11.78 -5.91 -9.90
C GLU A 165 -11.61 -6.39 -8.44
N ARG A 166 -10.75 -7.39 -8.19
CA ARG A 166 -10.44 -7.86 -6.83
C ARG A 166 -9.69 -6.80 -6.04
N LEU A 167 -8.65 -6.19 -6.62
CA LEU A 167 -7.91 -5.10 -5.99
C LEU A 167 -8.82 -3.92 -5.66
N LYS A 168 -9.69 -3.53 -6.60
CA LYS A 168 -10.70 -2.48 -6.39
C LYS A 168 -11.64 -2.80 -5.22
N THR A 169 -12.06 -4.06 -5.10
CA THR A 169 -12.94 -4.49 -4.00
C THR A 169 -12.20 -4.39 -2.65
N VAL A 170 -10.93 -4.79 -2.62
CA VAL A 170 -10.09 -4.70 -1.41
C VAL A 170 -9.83 -3.23 -1.04
N ALA A 171 -9.43 -2.40 -2.00
CA ALA A 171 -9.23 -0.96 -1.79
C ALA A 171 -10.49 -0.29 -1.23
N ALA A 172 -11.65 -0.53 -1.86
CA ALA A 172 -12.93 -0.01 -1.38
C ALA A 172 -13.32 -0.52 0.02
N ALA A 173 -12.86 -1.72 0.42
CA ALA A 173 -13.06 -2.22 1.77
C ALA A 173 -12.22 -1.44 2.78
N PHE A 174 -10.93 -1.20 2.50
CA PHE A 174 -10.07 -0.38 3.34
C PHE A 174 -10.60 1.05 3.49
N GLU A 175 -11.03 1.66 2.39
CA GLU A 175 -11.60 3.01 2.42
C GLU A 175 -12.90 3.07 3.25
N ARG A 176 -13.79 2.06 3.12
CA ARG A 176 -15.00 1.99 3.95
C ARG A 176 -14.69 1.83 5.42
N VAL A 177 -13.72 0.99 5.79
CA VAL A 177 -13.27 0.81 7.17
C VAL A 177 -12.69 2.13 7.69
N SER A 178 -11.82 2.79 6.94
CA SER A 178 -11.26 4.10 7.28
C SER A 178 -12.36 5.14 7.55
N LYS A 179 -13.31 5.29 6.63
CA LYS A 179 -14.46 6.21 6.80
C LYS A 179 -15.36 5.85 7.97
N SER A 180 -15.57 4.56 8.24
CA SER A 180 -16.36 4.11 9.38
C SER A 180 -15.65 4.41 10.71
N CYS A 181 -14.35 4.16 10.79
CA CYS A 181 -13.53 4.53 11.93
C CYS A 181 -13.53 6.05 12.16
N GLN A 182 -13.42 6.85 11.09
CA GLN A 182 -13.46 8.31 11.17
C GLN A 182 -14.80 8.83 11.68
N ARG A 183 -15.93 8.26 11.21
CA ARG A 183 -17.28 8.63 11.68
C ARG A 183 -17.51 8.25 13.13
N ALA A 184 -17.14 7.01 13.52
CA ALA A 184 -17.22 6.57 14.90
C ALA A 184 -16.42 7.47 15.84
N TYR A 185 -15.31 7.97 15.36
CA TYR A 185 -14.45 8.90 16.06
C TYR A 185 -15.10 10.29 16.23
N GLN A 186 -15.68 10.87 15.18
CA GLN A 186 -16.35 12.18 15.23
C GLN A 186 -17.60 12.16 16.12
N ALA A 187 -18.24 10.99 16.25
CA ALA A 187 -19.44 10.83 17.09
C ALA A 187 -19.16 10.73 18.59
N VAL A 188 -17.91 10.48 19.00
CA VAL A 188 -17.56 10.12 20.41
C VAL A 188 -16.96 11.29 21.20
N VAL A 189 -16.74 12.47 20.60
CA VAL A 189 -16.12 13.58 21.31
C VAL A 189 -17.07 14.78 21.41
N PRO A 190 -17.93 14.84 22.43
CA PRO A 190 -18.41 16.12 22.93
C PRO A 190 -17.20 16.85 23.55
N ASP A 191 -17.07 18.13 23.27
CA ASP A 191 -16.16 19.01 24.02
C ASP A 191 -16.73 19.21 25.44
N ASN A 192 -16.40 18.27 26.33
CA ASN A 192 -16.98 18.18 27.68
C ASN A 192 -16.21 19.06 28.69
N SER A 193 -15.51 20.09 28.25
CA SER A 193 -14.72 20.94 29.13
C SER A 193 -15.55 21.52 30.28
N ASP A 194 -16.81 21.83 30.07
CA ASP A 194 -17.70 22.35 31.09
C ASP A 194 -18.25 21.27 32.03
N GLU A 195 -18.46 20.06 31.57
CA GLU A 195 -18.88 18.91 32.36
C GLU A 195 -17.75 18.44 33.28
N GLU A 196 -16.54 18.39 32.76
CA GLU A 196 -15.31 18.13 33.53
C GLU A 196 -15.08 19.15 34.64
N LYS A 197 -15.21 20.42 34.32
CA LYS A 197 -15.11 21.50 35.32
C LYS A 197 -16.17 21.34 36.41
N ARG A 198 -17.38 20.94 36.08
CA ARG A 198 -18.45 20.68 37.05
C ARG A 198 -18.13 19.50 37.94
N GLU A 199 -17.66 18.41 37.38
CA GLU A 199 -17.30 17.20 38.15
C GLU A 199 -16.15 17.50 39.14
N ILE A 200 -15.12 18.21 38.69
CA ILE A 200 -14.02 18.69 39.56
C ILE A 200 -14.57 19.60 40.66
N PHE A 201 -15.47 20.53 40.31
CA PHE A 201 -16.10 21.43 41.23
C PHE A 201 -16.87 20.69 42.34
N ASP A 202 -17.71 19.71 41.95
CA ASP A 202 -18.50 18.93 42.89
C ASP A 202 -17.61 18.12 43.83
N LYS A 203 -16.56 17.47 43.33
CA LYS A 203 -15.60 16.74 44.17
C LYS A 203 -14.83 17.62 45.15
N ILE A 204 -14.32 18.76 44.68
CA ILE A 204 -13.59 19.69 45.52
C ILE A 204 -14.51 20.27 46.62
N THR A 205 -15.73 20.63 46.26
CA THR A 205 -16.69 21.21 47.22
C THR A 205 -17.20 20.18 48.23
N GLU A 206 -17.47 18.95 47.79
CA GLU A 206 -17.83 17.85 48.68
C GLU A 206 -16.74 17.62 49.75
N LEU A 207 -15.47 17.52 49.33
CA LEU A 207 -14.36 17.25 50.25
C LEU A 207 -14.01 18.45 51.16
N SER A 208 -14.13 19.65 50.64
CA SER A 208 -13.66 20.83 51.37
C SER A 208 -14.75 21.52 52.19
N CYS A 209 -16.00 21.55 51.69
CA CYS A 209 -17.09 22.26 52.32
C CYS A 209 -17.91 21.42 53.30
N LYS A 210 -17.90 20.07 53.13
CA LYS A 210 -18.61 19.15 54.06
C LYS A 210 -18.09 19.31 55.49
N GLY A 211 -19.02 19.60 56.40
CA GLY A 211 -18.68 19.86 57.83
C GLY A 211 -17.90 21.16 58.09
N CYS A 212 -18.01 22.14 57.23
CA CYS A 212 -17.45 23.49 57.45
C CYS A 212 -18.43 24.33 58.26
N ALA A 213 -17.96 25.01 59.31
CA ALA A 213 -18.81 25.87 60.14
C ALA A 213 -19.45 27.05 59.36
N ASN A 214 -18.82 27.44 58.24
CA ASN A 214 -19.23 28.58 57.40
C ASN A 214 -20.07 28.19 56.19
N VAL A 215 -20.46 26.90 56.06
CA VAL A 215 -21.13 26.35 54.88
C VAL A 215 -22.45 27.07 54.58
N GLU A 216 -23.20 27.43 55.61
CA GLU A 216 -24.51 28.08 55.48
C GLU A 216 -24.33 29.52 54.90
N ASN A 217 -23.32 30.24 55.32
CA ASN A 217 -23.04 31.56 54.79
C ASN A 217 -22.54 31.51 53.32
N CYS A 218 -21.67 30.54 52.99
CA CYS A 218 -21.13 30.39 51.64
C CYS A 218 -22.19 29.91 50.62
N TRP A 219 -23.02 28.94 50.98
CA TRP A 219 -23.93 28.27 50.05
C TRP A 219 -25.39 28.73 50.10
N HIS A 220 -25.82 29.41 51.18
CA HIS A 220 -27.17 29.98 51.25
C HIS A 220 -27.19 31.50 51.06
N ARG A 221 -26.24 32.23 51.65
CA ARG A 221 -26.22 33.70 51.53
C ARG A 221 -25.39 34.22 50.35
N ASN A 222 -24.22 33.57 50.05
CA ASN A 222 -23.25 34.01 49.05
C ASN A 222 -23.01 32.99 47.94
N CYS A 223 -23.99 32.14 47.62
CA CYS A 223 -23.89 31.03 46.73
C CYS A 223 -23.27 31.38 45.35
N VAL A 224 -23.74 32.47 44.73
CA VAL A 224 -23.28 32.88 43.37
C VAL A 224 -21.80 33.30 43.37
N ASN A 225 -21.33 33.98 44.38
CA ASN A 225 -19.93 34.41 44.46
C ASN A 225 -19.01 33.24 44.80
N THR A 226 -19.44 32.37 45.71
CA THR A 226 -18.72 31.13 46.04
C THR A 226 -18.55 30.24 44.82
N TYR A 227 -19.66 29.97 44.10
CA TYR A 227 -19.64 29.19 42.89
C TYR A 227 -18.71 29.77 41.83
N LYS A 228 -18.90 31.07 41.48
CA LYS A 228 -18.09 31.77 40.48
C LYS A 228 -16.59 31.76 40.80
N SER A 229 -16.22 31.96 42.05
CA SER A 229 -14.82 32.01 42.47
C SER A 229 -14.14 30.67 42.34
N ILE A 230 -14.75 29.59 42.82
CA ILE A 230 -14.19 28.24 42.71
C ILE A 230 -14.18 27.77 41.25
N TYR A 231 -15.28 27.96 40.51
CA TYR A 231 -15.40 27.52 39.10
C TYR A 231 -14.39 28.23 38.19
N LYS A 232 -14.17 29.54 38.39
CA LYS A 232 -13.16 30.32 37.68
C LYS A 232 -11.75 29.84 38.03
N ALA A 233 -11.48 29.56 39.31
CA ALA A 233 -10.19 29.05 39.74
C ALA A 233 -9.87 27.69 39.12
N ILE A 234 -10.85 26.77 39.04
CA ILE A 234 -10.69 25.46 38.35
C ILE A 234 -10.33 25.66 36.88
N GLY A 235 -10.97 26.60 36.18
CA GLY A 235 -10.61 26.92 34.80
C GLY A 235 -9.14 27.33 34.65
N ILE A 236 -8.69 28.27 35.52
CA ILE A 236 -7.31 28.75 35.53
C ILE A 236 -6.30 27.63 35.86
N TRP A 237 -6.62 26.76 36.82
CA TRP A 237 -5.78 25.63 37.22
C TRP A 237 -5.66 24.57 36.09
N LEU A 238 -6.75 24.31 35.40
CA LEU A 238 -6.73 23.40 34.25
C LEU A 238 -5.88 23.95 33.10
N GLU A 239 -5.96 25.26 32.82
CA GLU A 239 -5.17 25.89 31.75
C GLU A 239 -3.68 26.02 32.10
N ARG A 240 -3.36 26.56 33.30
CA ARG A 240 -1.97 26.84 33.68
C ARG A 240 -1.21 25.63 34.22
N GLY A 241 -1.92 24.68 34.86
CA GLY A 241 -1.29 23.52 35.51
C GLY A 241 -0.69 23.82 36.87
N ASP A 242 -0.62 25.06 37.26
CA ASP A 242 -0.16 25.48 38.59
C ASP A 242 -1.36 25.74 39.50
N ILE A 243 -1.42 25.00 40.60
CA ILE A 243 -2.53 25.05 41.54
C ILE A 243 -2.12 25.93 42.72
N SER A 244 -2.33 27.19 42.54
CA SER A 244 -2.00 28.20 43.53
C SER A 244 -3.23 28.98 44.03
N LYS A 245 -3.09 29.63 45.18
CA LYS A 245 -4.12 30.51 45.75
C LYS A 245 -4.45 31.71 44.84
N ASP A 246 -3.55 32.06 43.92
CA ASP A 246 -3.65 33.26 43.09
C ASP A 246 -4.79 33.17 42.06
N ALA A 247 -5.30 31.95 41.81
CA ALA A 247 -6.50 31.74 41.00
C ALA A 247 -7.81 32.06 41.74
N LEU A 248 -7.78 32.11 43.07
CA LEU A 248 -8.91 32.49 43.93
C LEU A 248 -8.91 34.00 44.14
N SER A 249 -10.10 34.63 44.17
CA SER A 249 -10.19 36.08 44.46
C SER A 249 -9.87 36.38 45.93
N ASP A 250 -9.25 37.52 46.18
CA ASP A 250 -8.92 37.96 47.54
C ASP A 250 -10.17 38.07 48.43
N SER A 251 -11.31 38.47 47.87
CA SER A 251 -12.59 38.49 48.57
C SER A 251 -13.03 37.10 49.04
N PHE A 252 -12.84 36.08 48.16
CA PHE A 252 -13.17 34.71 48.52
C PHE A 252 -12.22 34.15 49.58
N ILE A 253 -10.93 34.42 49.48
CA ILE A 253 -9.91 33.99 50.45
C ILE A 253 -10.20 34.57 51.85
N SER A 254 -10.64 35.82 51.93
CA SER A 254 -10.97 36.50 53.20
C SER A 254 -12.23 35.93 53.87
N GLU A 255 -13.20 35.43 53.08
CA GLU A 255 -14.47 34.87 53.57
C GLU A 255 -14.41 33.37 53.83
N CYS A 256 -13.59 32.62 53.07
CA CYS A 256 -13.52 31.18 53.16
C CYS A 256 -12.47 30.70 54.18
N SER A 257 -12.91 30.22 55.32
CA SER A 257 -12.01 29.68 56.37
C SER A 257 -11.23 28.42 55.96
N ARG A 258 -11.62 27.75 54.87
CA ARG A 258 -10.99 26.50 54.39
C ARG A 258 -10.45 26.58 52.97
N TRP A 259 -10.10 27.79 52.47
CA TRP A 259 -9.58 27.95 51.13
C TRP A 259 -8.33 27.07 50.85
N ASN A 260 -7.45 26.89 51.87
CA ASN A 260 -6.29 25.98 51.76
C ASN A 260 -6.71 24.53 51.43
N LYS A 261 -7.81 24.06 52.04
CA LYS A 261 -8.33 22.72 51.78
C LYS A 261 -8.90 22.59 50.36
N ILE A 262 -9.49 23.67 49.82
CA ILE A 262 -9.94 23.72 48.42
C ILE A 262 -8.75 23.58 47.48
N VAL A 263 -7.67 24.35 47.69
CA VAL A 263 -6.45 24.26 46.88
C VAL A 263 -5.81 22.86 46.96
N THR A 264 -5.70 22.30 48.17
CA THR A 264 -5.11 20.98 48.37
C THR A 264 -5.96 19.88 47.74
N SER A 265 -7.31 19.94 47.85
CA SER A 265 -8.20 19.01 47.23
C SER A 265 -8.20 19.13 45.69
N ALA A 266 -8.06 20.36 45.19
CA ALA A 266 -7.97 20.60 43.75
C ALA A 266 -6.73 19.97 43.14
N ASN A 267 -5.61 19.92 43.87
CA ASN A 267 -4.35 19.43 43.32
C ASN A 267 -4.49 17.98 42.75
N GLY A 268 -5.05 17.07 43.56
CA GLY A 268 -5.20 15.70 43.10
C GLY A 268 -6.16 15.54 41.90
N TYR A 269 -7.29 16.22 41.93
CA TYR A 269 -8.30 16.08 40.86
C TYR A 269 -7.90 16.81 39.59
N VAL A 270 -7.37 18.02 39.67
CA VAL A 270 -6.93 18.76 38.47
C VAL A 270 -5.78 18.05 37.76
N GLN A 271 -4.81 17.49 38.49
CA GLN A 271 -3.74 16.71 37.92
C GLN A 271 -4.28 15.44 37.24
N MET A 272 -5.15 14.68 37.92
CA MET A 272 -5.77 13.47 37.36
C MET A 272 -6.53 13.76 36.04
N TYR A 273 -7.33 14.84 36.00
CA TYR A 273 -8.07 15.22 34.79
C TYR A 273 -7.14 15.69 33.67
N ARG A 274 -6.06 16.37 33.97
CA ARG A 274 -5.04 16.77 32.98
C ARG A 274 -4.35 15.55 32.38
N GLU A 275 -3.95 14.59 33.20
CA GLU A 275 -3.38 13.34 32.73
C GLU A 275 -4.37 12.59 31.84
N GLN A 276 -5.63 12.49 32.25
CA GLN A 276 -6.68 11.89 31.42
C GLN A 276 -6.91 12.63 30.10
N ALA A 277 -6.83 13.97 30.09
CA ALA A 277 -6.96 14.76 28.87
C ALA A 277 -5.78 14.51 27.91
N ILE A 278 -4.55 14.44 28.43
CA ILE A 278 -3.35 14.09 27.66
C ILE A 278 -3.50 12.67 27.07
N TRP A 279 -3.91 11.70 27.89
CA TRP A 279 -4.14 10.33 27.43
C TRP A 279 -5.23 10.24 26.35
N ARG A 280 -6.33 10.97 26.50
CA ARG A 280 -7.39 11.04 25.49
C ARG A 280 -6.86 11.59 24.17
N GLU A 281 -6.07 12.65 24.21
CA GLU A 281 -5.51 13.26 23.00
C GLU A 281 -4.49 12.33 22.32
N ARG A 282 -3.67 11.60 23.08
CA ARG A 282 -2.76 10.57 22.55
C ARG A 282 -3.51 9.43 21.88
N ILE A 283 -4.53 8.87 22.53
CA ILE A 283 -5.39 7.83 21.94
C ILE A 283 -6.05 8.37 20.65
N ARG A 284 -6.41 9.63 20.65
CA ARG A 284 -6.97 10.33 19.51
C ARG A 284 -5.99 10.37 18.35
N SER A 285 -4.77 10.78 18.57
CA SER A 285 -3.74 10.87 17.55
C SER A 285 -3.43 9.51 16.93
N VAL A 286 -3.28 8.47 17.77
CA VAL A 286 -3.05 7.09 17.30
C VAL A 286 -4.22 6.57 16.46
N LYS A 287 -5.47 6.84 16.86
CA LYS A 287 -6.65 6.44 16.08
C LYS A 287 -6.72 7.16 14.74
N LEU A 288 -6.44 8.47 14.71
CA LEU A 288 -6.37 9.24 13.45
C LEU A 288 -5.30 8.71 12.51
N LEU A 289 -4.12 8.40 13.05
CA LEU A 289 -3.04 7.78 12.29
C LEU A 289 -3.47 6.44 11.68
N ALA A 290 -4.12 5.57 12.47
CA ALA A 290 -4.64 4.28 11.95
C ALA A 290 -5.67 4.48 10.83
N VAL A 291 -6.57 5.45 10.95
CA VAL A 291 -7.54 5.82 9.91
C VAL A 291 -6.82 6.26 8.63
N GLN A 292 -5.78 7.07 8.79
CA GLN A 292 -4.99 7.57 7.67
C GLN A 292 -4.20 6.45 6.98
N GLN A 293 -3.55 5.58 7.74
CA GLN A 293 -2.86 4.39 7.21
C GLN A 293 -3.81 3.48 6.41
N LEU A 294 -5.06 3.27 6.87
CA LEU A 294 -6.06 2.51 6.13
C LEU A 294 -6.45 3.20 4.81
N SER A 295 -6.60 4.52 4.82
CA SER A 295 -6.90 5.30 3.61
C SER A 295 -5.75 5.25 2.61
N ASP A 296 -4.52 5.32 3.08
CA ASP A 296 -3.34 5.27 2.23
C ASP A 296 -3.07 3.87 1.68
N ALA A 297 -3.32 2.83 2.47
CA ALA A 297 -3.32 1.45 1.97
C ALA A 297 -4.34 1.27 0.83
N SER A 298 -5.54 1.87 0.95
CA SER A 298 -6.51 1.89 -0.16
C SER A 298 -5.93 2.55 -1.41
N ARG A 299 -5.29 3.71 -1.29
CA ARG A 299 -4.68 4.42 -2.42
C ARG A 299 -3.52 3.66 -3.07
N VAL A 300 -2.69 2.99 -2.27
CA VAL A 300 -1.62 2.12 -2.79
C VAL A 300 -2.21 0.96 -3.60
N ILE A 301 -3.27 0.32 -3.09
CA ILE A 301 -3.96 -0.77 -3.79
C ILE A 301 -4.62 -0.25 -5.08
N GLU A 302 -5.23 0.94 -5.06
CA GLU A 302 -5.78 1.59 -6.26
C GLU A 302 -4.70 1.91 -7.28
N GLY A 303 -3.54 2.41 -6.85
CA GLY A 303 -2.39 2.64 -7.73
C GLY A 303 -1.88 1.35 -8.38
N LEU A 304 -1.77 0.27 -7.62
CA LEU A 304 -1.44 -1.06 -8.15
C LEU A 304 -2.51 -1.56 -9.13
N MET A 305 -3.79 -1.32 -8.85
CA MET A 305 -4.87 -1.66 -9.76
C MET A 305 -4.74 -0.89 -11.09
N GLU A 306 -4.47 0.41 -11.05
CA GLU A 306 -4.26 1.21 -12.26
C GLU A 306 -3.06 0.72 -13.07
N GLU A 307 -1.96 0.37 -12.41
CA GLU A 307 -0.80 -0.25 -13.08
C GLU A 307 -1.17 -1.56 -13.77
N VAL A 308 -1.92 -2.41 -13.09
CA VAL A 308 -2.33 -3.73 -13.62
C VAL A 308 -3.37 -3.59 -14.73
N THR A 309 -4.29 -2.61 -14.64
CA THR A 309 -5.45 -2.54 -15.56
C THR A 309 -5.30 -1.55 -16.71
N GLN A 310 -4.68 -0.40 -16.49
CA GLN A 310 -4.63 0.69 -17.49
C GLN A 310 -3.27 0.85 -18.16
N ASN A 311 -2.19 0.58 -17.45
CA ASN A 311 -0.85 0.89 -17.90
C ASN A 311 -0.07 -0.29 -18.50
N MET A 312 -0.64 -1.49 -18.49
CA MET A 312 -0.04 -2.65 -19.16
C MET A 312 -0.47 -2.70 -20.62
N ASN A 313 0.25 -2.03 -21.48
CA ASN A 313 0.06 -2.18 -22.91
C ASN A 313 1.01 -3.25 -23.44
N ILE A 314 0.46 -4.45 -23.73
CA ILE A 314 1.25 -5.56 -24.29
C ILE A 314 1.54 -5.25 -25.75
N ASP A 315 2.81 -5.07 -26.06
CA ASP A 315 3.26 -4.93 -27.44
C ASP A 315 3.47 -6.32 -28.05
N ARG A 316 2.52 -6.76 -28.86
CA ARG A 316 2.53 -8.09 -29.49
C ARG A 316 3.54 -8.20 -30.62
N GLU A 317 3.72 -7.13 -31.35
CA GLU A 317 4.67 -7.10 -32.47
C GLU A 317 6.08 -7.22 -31.90
N LEU A 318 6.38 -6.43 -30.86
CA LEU A 318 7.64 -6.47 -30.15
C LEU A 318 7.86 -7.82 -29.45
N SER A 319 6.85 -8.36 -28.78
CA SER A 319 6.89 -9.70 -28.15
C SER A 319 7.24 -10.78 -29.17
N THR A 320 6.61 -10.73 -30.33
CA THR A 320 6.86 -11.69 -31.43
C THR A 320 8.25 -11.51 -32.01
N LYS A 321 8.71 -10.26 -32.19
CA LYS A 321 10.07 -9.93 -32.67
C LYS A 321 11.13 -10.47 -31.71
N ILE A 322 10.94 -10.29 -30.40
CA ILE A 322 11.83 -10.81 -29.36
C ILE A 322 11.84 -12.34 -29.37
N TYR A 323 10.67 -12.99 -29.36
CA TYR A 323 10.57 -14.44 -29.37
C TYR A 323 11.21 -15.09 -30.59
N LYS A 324 11.03 -14.49 -31.78
CA LYS A 324 11.64 -14.99 -33.03
C LYS A 324 13.16 -14.74 -33.08
N GLY A 325 13.64 -13.65 -32.48
CA GLY A 325 15.06 -13.29 -32.46
C GLY A 325 15.88 -14.07 -31.44
N LEU A 326 15.22 -14.61 -30.40
CA LEU A 326 15.87 -15.45 -29.39
C LEU A 326 15.87 -16.94 -29.79
N THR A 327 16.80 -17.70 -29.25
CA THR A 327 16.97 -19.12 -29.57
C THR A 327 15.78 -19.94 -29.04
N LYS A 328 14.94 -20.47 -29.95
CA LYS A 328 13.73 -21.27 -29.64
C LYS A 328 13.96 -22.48 -28.72
N LYS A 329 15.19 -22.99 -28.62
CA LYS A 329 15.54 -24.13 -27.74
C LYS A 329 15.52 -23.72 -26.25
N MET A 330 15.79 -22.47 -25.94
CA MET A 330 15.92 -21.98 -24.55
C MET A 330 14.70 -21.18 -24.08
N VAL A 331 14.00 -20.51 -24.98
CA VAL A 331 12.89 -19.60 -24.65
C VAL A 331 11.56 -20.33 -24.79
N GLN A 332 10.73 -20.29 -23.76
CA GLN A 332 9.37 -20.81 -23.78
C GLN A 332 8.37 -19.73 -24.22
N SER A 333 8.49 -18.54 -23.67
CA SER A 333 7.68 -17.39 -24.02
C SER A 333 8.47 -16.10 -23.82
N ALA A 334 8.11 -15.06 -24.56
CA ALA A 334 8.60 -13.70 -24.39
C ALA A 334 7.41 -12.74 -24.48
N VAL A 335 7.26 -11.88 -23.51
CA VAL A 335 6.21 -10.86 -23.45
C VAL A 335 6.86 -9.52 -23.22
N ALA A 336 6.62 -8.56 -24.11
CA ALA A 336 7.01 -7.16 -23.98
C ALA A 336 5.76 -6.35 -23.65
N LEU A 337 5.86 -5.50 -22.64
CA LEU A 337 4.76 -4.65 -22.22
C LEU A 337 5.29 -3.28 -21.76
N TYR A 338 4.47 -2.27 -21.93
CA TYR A 338 4.76 -0.94 -21.42
C TYR A 338 3.98 -0.71 -20.12
N ILE A 339 4.74 -0.43 -19.04
CA ILE A 339 4.18 0.01 -17.76
C ILE A 339 4.64 1.45 -17.54
N ASN A 340 3.71 2.38 -17.38
CA ASN A 340 4.03 3.82 -17.23
C ASN A 340 4.99 4.35 -18.32
N ASN A 341 4.74 3.97 -19.59
CA ASN A 341 5.59 4.29 -20.74
C ASN A 341 7.01 3.70 -20.70
N ARG A 342 7.30 2.75 -19.83
CA ARG A 342 8.57 2.04 -19.74
C ARG A 342 8.45 0.63 -20.26
N LEU A 343 9.42 0.21 -21.05
CA LEU A 343 9.43 -1.14 -21.62
C LEU A 343 9.91 -2.16 -20.58
N GLU A 344 9.05 -3.12 -20.28
CA GLU A 344 9.37 -4.29 -19.48
C GLU A 344 9.23 -5.56 -20.31
N ILE A 345 10.16 -6.49 -20.14
CA ILE A 345 10.20 -7.73 -20.91
C ILE A 345 10.25 -8.92 -19.95
N TYR A 346 9.29 -9.81 -20.08
CA TYR A 346 9.24 -11.06 -19.33
C TYR A 346 9.59 -12.22 -20.25
N ILE A 347 10.66 -12.95 -19.94
CA ILE A 347 11.12 -14.09 -20.73
C ILE A 347 11.11 -15.33 -19.86
N THR A 348 10.31 -16.33 -20.24
CA THR A 348 10.31 -17.64 -19.59
C THR A 348 11.29 -18.55 -20.31
N LEU A 349 12.29 -19.04 -19.58
CA LEU A 349 13.31 -19.96 -20.10
C LEU A 349 12.96 -21.41 -19.76
N LYS A 350 13.20 -22.31 -20.72
CA LYS A 350 13.11 -23.77 -20.55
C LYS A 350 14.47 -24.30 -20.09
N ASN A 351 14.46 -25.19 -19.10
CA ASN A 351 15.65 -25.94 -18.67
C ASN A 351 16.90 -25.07 -18.44
N CYS A 352 16.76 -24.00 -17.69
CA CYS A 352 17.90 -23.20 -17.29
C CYS A 352 18.77 -24.01 -16.32
N HIS A 353 19.95 -24.44 -16.76
CA HIS A 353 20.89 -25.23 -15.97
C HIS A 353 22.06 -24.41 -15.42
N ASN A 354 22.17 -23.12 -15.77
CA ASN A 354 23.30 -22.31 -15.39
C ASN A 354 22.90 -20.83 -15.19
N CYS A 355 23.16 -20.32 -14.00
CA CYS A 355 22.83 -18.95 -13.58
C CYS A 355 23.39 -17.82 -14.46
N ASN A 356 24.35 -18.09 -15.34
CA ASN A 356 24.99 -17.07 -16.20
C ASN A 356 24.54 -17.12 -17.68
N SER A 357 23.65 -18.05 -18.04
CA SER A 357 23.21 -18.23 -19.43
C SER A 357 22.37 -17.06 -19.94
N CYS A 358 21.59 -16.43 -19.05
CA CYS A 358 20.81 -15.23 -19.40
C CYS A 358 21.72 -14.04 -19.76
N ASN A 359 22.75 -13.75 -18.96
CA ASN A 359 23.67 -12.63 -19.21
C ASN A 359 24.55 -12.87 -20.45
N LYS A 360 24.93 -14.12 -20.72
CA LYS A 360 25.81 -14.44 -21.87
C LYS A 360 25.07 -14.59 -23.19
N ASN A 361 23.84 -15.10 -23.17
CA ASN A 361 23.12 -15.49 -24.38
C ASN A 361 21.87 -14.64 -24.68
N ILE A 362 21.14 -14.23 -23.65
CA ILE A 362 19.85 -13.53 -23.83
C ILE A 362 20.06 -12.01 -23.91
N MET A 363 20.79 -11.43 -22.96
CA MET A 363 20.98 -9.99 -22.88
C MET A 363 21.68 -9.39 -24.13
N PRO A 364 22.78 -9.97 -24.66
CA PRO A 364 23.41 -9.45 -25.88
C PRO A 364 22.50 -9.50 -27.10
N ARG A 365 21.73 -10.60 -27.23
CA ARG A 365 20.78 -10.75 -28.31
C ARG A 365 19.60 -9.78 -28.23
N LEU A 366 19.09 -9.51 -27.03
CA LEU A 366 18.06 -8.49 -26.84
C LEU A 366 18.55 -7.11 -27.24
N ARG A 367 19.80 -6.78 -26.88
CA ARG A 367 20.42 -5.52 -27.28
C ARG A 367 20.50 -5.40 -28.81
N GLU A 368 20.87 -6.48 -29.52
CA GLU A 368 20.89 -6.51 -31.00
C GLU A 368 19.49 -6.33 -31.62
N ILE A 369 18.44 -6.92 -30.99
CA ILE A 369 17.06 -6.90 -31.51
C ILE A 369 16.41 -5.55 -31.32
N LEU A 370 16.68 -4.90 -30.16
CA LEU A 370 15.93 -3.73 -29.66
C LEU A 370 16.75 -2.43 -29.68
N ASP A 371 18.06 -2.53 -29.89
CA ASP A 371 19.03 -1.41 -29.79
C ASP A 371 18.94 -0.66 -28.45
N MET A 372 18.67 -1.41 -27.37
CA MET A 372 18.49 -0.90 -26.02
C MET A 372 19.18 -1.81 -25.01
N ASP A 373 19.67 -1.21 -23.91
CA ASP A 373 20.23 -1.94 -22.78
C ASP A 373 19.15 -2.25 -21.74
N PHE A 374 19.18 -3.48 -21.22
CA PHE A 374 18.26 -3.96 -20.19
C PHE A 374 19.01 -4.38 -18.93
N VAL A 375 18.30 -4.36 -17.80
CA VAL A 375 18.77 -4.87 -16.51
C VAL A 375 17.76 -5.92 -16.03
N ASN A 376 18.26 -7.02 -15.49
CA ASN A 376 17.40 -8.02 -14.85
C ASN A 376 17.07 -7.58 -13.42
N VAL A 377 15.79 -7.37 -13.13
CA VAL A 377 15.31 -6.96 -11.80
C VAL A 377 15.44 -8.10 -10.79
N ASN A 378 15.18 -9.33 -11.22
CA ASN A 378 15.28 -10.50 -10.36
C ASN A 378 16.71 -11.02 -10.29
N ASN A 379 17.49 -10.51 -9.34
CA ASN A 379 18.86 -10.96 -9.09
C ASN A 379 18.96 -12.41 -8.57
N ASN A 380 17.86 -13.00 -8.11
CA ASN A 380 17.82 -14.35 -7.58
C ASN A 380 17.38 -15.34 -8.66
N CYS A 381 18.32 -16.15 -9.11
CA CYS A 381 18.04 -17.28 -10.00
C CYS A 381 17.34 -18.38 -9.20
N VAL A 382 16.02 -18.28 -9.04
CA VAL A 382 15.22 -19.33 -8.39
C VAL A 382 15.03 -20.45 -9.39
N ILE A 383 15.84 -21.52 -9.27
CA ILE A 383 15.70 -22.75 -10.04
C ILE A 383 14.69 -23.65 -9.32
N GLU A 384 13.45 -23.23 -9.22
CA GLU A 384 12.35 -24.12 -8.85
C GLU A 384 11.67 -24.63 -10.10
N ASN A 385 11.54 -25.96 -10.20
CA ASN A 385 10.80 -26.67 -11.28
C ASN A 385 11.31 -26.48 -12.72
N LYS A 386 12.61 -26.27 -12.96
CA LYS A 386 13.20 -26.20 -14.32
C LYS A 386 12.71 -25.04 -15.21
N THR A 387 11.96 -24.11 -14.69
CA THR A 387 11.57 -22.89 -15.40
C THR A 387 12.21 -21.68 -14.73
N CYS A 388 12.73 -20.75 -15.51
CA CYS A 388 13.28 -19.48 -15.04
C CYS A 388 12.54 -18.35 -15.75
N VAL A 389 12.04 -17.37 -14.99
CA VAL A 389 11.42 -16.16 -15.54
C VAL A 389 12.40 -15.01 -15.36
N LEU A 390 12.83 -14.41 -16.46
CA LEU A 390 13.61 -13.16 -16.45
C LEU A 390 12.64 -12.01 -16.52
N HIS A 391 12.77 -11.07 -15.59
CA HIS A 391 12.11 -9.78 -15.62
C HIS A 391 13.14 -8.72 -15.97
N LEU A 392 13.07 -8.18 -17.16
CA LEU A 392 14.01 -7.24 -17.73
C LEU A 392 13.36 -5.87 -17.87
N VAL A 393 14.01 -4.86 -17.36
CA VAL A 393 13.60 -3.47 -17.48
C VAL A 393 14.66 -2.67 -18.26
N GLU A 394 14.23 -1.60 -18.91
CA GLU A 394 15.16 -0.67 -19.57
C GLU A 394 16.21 -0.20 -18.55
N LYS A 395 17.45 -0.13 -18.97
CA LYS A 395 18.52 0.35 -18.11
C LYS A 395 18.37 1.84 -17.85
N PRO A 396 18.37 2.28 -16.58
CA PRO A 396 18.31 3.71 -16.27
C PRO A 396 19.42 4.51 -16.95
N ARG A 397 19.10 5.74 -17.34
CA ARG A 397 20.05 6.66 -18.00
C ARG A 397 21.12 7.14 -17.04
N LEU A 398 20.76 7.31 -15.78
CA LEU A 398 21.60 7.79 -14.71
C LEU A 398 21.85 6.70 -13.69
N ARG A 399 22.97 6.81 -13.00
CA ARG A 399 23.33 6.01 -11.83
C ARG A 399 23.86 6.92 -10.77
N LEU A 400 23.73 6.53 -9.52
CA LEU A 400 24.36 7.23 -8.41
C LEU A 400 25.56 6.42 -7.91
N ASN A 401 26.70 7.07 -7.81
CA ASN A 401 27.85 6.56 -7.09
C ASN A 401 27.89 7.27 -5.74
N ILE A 402 27.70 6.53 -4.65
CA ILE A 402 27.43 7.09 -3.33
C ILE A 402 28.50 6.63 -2.36
N TYR A 403 28.90 7.52 -1.48
CA TYR A 403 29.72 7.22 -0.33
C TYR A 403 29.29 8.09 0.84
N SER A 404 29.29 7.52 2.03
CA SER A 404 28.99 8.22 3.28
C SER A 404 30.02 7.82 4.34
N ASN A 405 30.31 8.73 5.22
CA ASN A 405 31.11 8.47 6.40
C ASN A 405 30.75 9.48 7.49
N GLY A 406 30.96 9.10 8.74
CA GLY A 406 30.70 9.95 9.90
C GLY A 406 31.79 9.81 10.96
N VAL A 407 31.77 10.77 11.87
CA VAL A 407 32.66 10.80 13.05
C VAL A 407 31.82 11.23 14.25
N HIS A 408 31.84 10.45 15.29
CA HIS A 408 31.11 10.75 16.51
C HIS A 408 31.80 11.86 17.34
N LYS A 409 31.02 12.52 18.17
CA LYS A 409 31.44 13.51 19.14
C LYS A 409 32.54 12.97 20.06
N GLU A 410 33.45 13.82 20.50
CA GLU A 410 34.46 13.45 21.49
C GLU A 410 33.79 12.94 22.79
N ASN A 411 34.31 11.83 23.30
CA ASN A 411 33.77 11.08 24.45
C ASN A 411 32.41 10.38 24.22
N SER A 412 31.96 10.22 22.98
CA SER A 412 30.83 9.34 22.61
C SER A 412 31.35 8.14 21.83
N GLU A 413 30.84 6.95 22.10
CA GLU A 413 31.14 5.75 21.32
C GLU A 413 30.15 5.54 20.17
N ILE A 414 29.02 6.27 20.18
CA ILE A 414 27.91 6.11 19.25
C ILE A 414 27.52 7.50 18.70
N SER A 415 27.34 7.59 17.38
CA SER A 415 26.82 8.78 16.73
C SER A 415 25.29 8.85 16.83
N GLY A 416 24.74 10.02 17.10
CA GLY A 416 23.31 10.31 17.03
C GLY A 416 22.76 10.39 15.60
N ASP A 417 23.63 10.53 14.60
CA ASP A 417 23.27 10.58 13.19
C ASP A 417 22.91 9.20 12.61
N SER A 418 21.94 9.17 11.73
CA SER A 418 21.57 7.99 10.94
C SER A 418 21.37 8.35 9.47
N TYR A 419 21.70 7.44 8.57
CA TYR A 419 21.51 7.66 7.14
C TYR A 419 21.18 6.35 6.42
N THR A 420 20.52 6.49 5.26
CA THR A 420 20.31 5.38 4.32
C THR A 420 20.43 5.85 2.87
N TYR A 421 20.75 4.91 2.00
CA TYR A 421 20.64 5.10 0.56
C TYR A 421 20.31 3.78 -0.11
N LEU A 422 19.19 3.73 -0.83
CA LEU A 422 18.72 2.51 -1.47
C LEU A 422 17.97 2.80 -2.76
N GLN A 423 17.95 1.79 -3.60
CA GLN A 423 17.14 1.82 -4.81
C GLN A 423 15.70 1.42 -4.47
N LEU A 424 14.77 2.33 -4.72
CA LEU A 424 13.35 2.07 -4.66
C LEU A 424 12.84 1.47 -5.97
N ASP A 425 11.61 0.97 -5.95
CA ASP A 425 10.94 0.50 -7.15
C ASP A 425 10.84 1.59 -8.23
N LYS A 426 10.62 1.19 -9.47
CA LYS A 426 10.41 2.08 -10.62
C LYS A 426 11.62 2.99 -10.96
N GLY A 427 12.84 2.55 -10.61
CA GLY A 427 14.07 3.28 -10.95
C GLY A 427 14.27 4.59 -10.20
N LYS A 428 13.65 4.72 -9.05
CA LYS A 428 13.94 5.79 -8.09
C LYS A 428 15.05 5.38 -7.14
N TYR A 429 15.77 6.35 -6.64
CA TYR A 429 16.81 6.17 -5.64
C TYR A 429 16.60 7.11 -4.49
N LEU A 430 16.59 6.58 -3.27
CA LEU A 430 16.45 7.33 -2.03
C LEU A 430 17.82 7.58 -1.40
N LEU A 431 18.04 8.80 -0.96
CA LEU A 431 19.10 9.22 -0.04
C LEU A 431 18.41 9.86 1.15
N ALA A 432 18.73 9.47 2.35
CA ALA A 432 18.17 10.09 3.55
C ALA A 432 19.23 10.21 4.65
N LEU A 433 19.20 11.32 5.37
CA LEU A 433 20.06 11.65 6.48
C LEU A 433 19.21 12.25 7.59
N ALA A 434 19.43 11.80 8.81
CA ALA A 434 18.74 12.26 10.01
C ALA A 434 19.74 12.48 11.15
N ASP A 435 19.50 13.48 11.95
CA ASP A 435 20.20 13.78 13.17
C ASP A 435 19.20 13.79 14.32
N GLY A 436 19.46 12.97 15.35
CA GLY A 436 18.63 12.86 16.55
C GLY A 436 19.01 13.90 17.59
N MET A 437 18.09 14.20 18.50
CA MET A 437 18.31 15.21 19.53
C MET A 437 19.42 14.81 20.51
N GLY A 438 20.44 15.64 20.62
CA GLY A 438 21.53 15.46 21.58
C GLY A 438 22.68 14.59 21.07
N SER A 439 23.11 13.59 21.83
CA SER A 439 24.21 12.70 21.44
C SER A 439 24.09 11.35 22.15
N GLY A 440 24.69 10.31 21.57
CA GLY A 440 24.74 8.97 22.14
C GLY A 440 23.55 8.08 21.73
N GLU A 441 23.24 7.08 22.55
CA GLU A 441 22.32 5.99 22.20
C GLU A 441 20.88 6.48 21.94
N LEU A 442 20.38 7.44 22.70
CA LEU A 442 19.04 7.98 22.55
C LEU A 442 18.87 8.76 21.24
N ALA A 443 19.78 9.68 20.93
CA ALA A 443 19.78 10.42 19.68
C ALA A 443 19.86 9.45 18.48
N ARG A 444 20.66 8.41 18.61
CA ARG A 444 20.76 7.32 17.62
C ARG A 444 19.44 6.60 17.41
N GLU A 445 18.72 6.28 18.48
CA GLU A 445 17.43 5.59 18.41
C GLU A 445 16.38 6.44 17.67
N GLU A 446 16.33 7.73 17.95
CA GLU A 446 15.41 8.69 17.31
C GLU A 446 15.69 8.85 15.81
N SER A 447 16.95 9.11 15.46
CA SER A 447 17.36 9.25 14.06
C SER A 447 17.21 7.95 13.27
N ALA A 448 17.59 6.81 13.85
CA ALA A 448 17.47 5.50 13.22
C ALA A 448 16.00 5.12 13.01
N THR A 449 15.13 5.31 14.00
CA THR A 449 13.69 5.07 13.87
C THR A 449 13.11 5.89 12.72
N SER A 450 13.50 7.17 12.60
CA SER A 450 13.03 8.05 11.54
C SER A 450 13.47 7.57 10.15
N ILE A 451 14.72 7.13 10.01
CA ILE A 451 15.28 6.62 8.75
C ILE A 451 14.65 5.27 8.38
N GLU A 452 14.61 4.32 9.32
CA GLU A 452 14.05 2.98 9.08
C GLU A 452 12.57 3.05 8.69
N MET A 453 11.77 3.86 9.39
CA MET A 453 10.38 4.08 9.02
C MET A 453 10.24 4.68 7.62
N TYR A 454 11.07 5.69 7.28
CA TYR A 454 11.02 6.28 5.95
C TYR A 454 11.36 5.25 4.87
N GLU A 455 12.40 4.44 5.09
CA GLU A 455 12.85 3.38 4.19
C GLU A 455 11.77 2.33 3.97
N ASP A 456 11.19 1.79 5.03
CA ASP A 456 10.18 0.74 4.99
C ASP A 456 8.91 1.20 4.27
N PHE A 457 8.39 2.37 4.63
CA PHE A 457 7.17 2.90 4.01
C PHE A 457 7.40 3.36 2.56
N ALA A 458 8.56 3.97 2.25
CA ALA A 458 8.90 4.34 0.88
C ALA A 458 9.07 3.11 -0.02
N SER A 459 9.69 2.05 0.48
CA SER A 459 9.82 0.76 -0.20
C SER A 459 8.46 0.07 -0.41
N ALA A 460 7.53 0.24 0.52
CA ALA A 460 6.15 -0.24 0.40
C ALA A 460 5.27 0.64 -0.53
N GLY A 461 5.79 1.76 -1.05
CA GLY A 461 5.09 2.63 -1.99
C GLY A 461 4.13 3.64 -1.36
N PHE A 462 4.23 3.88 -0.06
CA PHE A 462 3.45 4.93 0.61
C PHE A 462 3.83 6.33 0.10
N ASN A 463 2.88 7.23 0.14
CA ASN A 463 3.18 8.61 -0.21
C ASN A 463 3.98 9.30 0.92
N ARG A 464 4.79 10.30 0.53
CA ARG A 464 5.68 11.00 1.45
C ARG A 464 4.97 11.69 2.61
N GLU A 465 3.76 12.23 2.38
CA GLU A 465 2.96 12.91 3.39
C GLU A 465 2.66 11.96 4.55
N THR A 466 2.15 10.78 4.21
CA THR A 466 1.83 9.73 5.19
C THR A 466 3.07 9.25 5.93
N ILE A 467 4.20 9.09 5.23
CA ILE A 467 5.45 8.66 5.86
C ILE A 467 5.88 9.69 6.92
N LEU A 468 5.91 10.96 6.55
CA LEU A 468 6.34 12.03 7.44
C LEU A 468 5.39 12.22 8.64
N GLU A 469 4.08 12.12 8.42
CA GLU A 469 3.09 12.18 9.50
C GLU A 469 3.18 10.97 10.45
N ALA A 470 3.49 9.78 9.92
CA ALA A 470 3.72 8.59 10.73
C ALA A 470 4.96 8.74 11.62
N ILE A 471 6.09 9.18 11.06
CA ILE A 471 7.32 9.43 11.81
C ILE A 471 7.07 10.48 12.90
N ASN A 472 6.46 11.61 12.55
CA ASN A 472 6.14 12.67 13.49
C ASN A 472 5.28 12.17 14.65
N SER A 473 4.28 11.33 14.34
CA SER A 473 3.39 10.78 15.37
C SER A 473 4.12 9.81 16.31
N VAL A 474 5.05 9.02 15.81
CA VAL A 474 5.84 8.09 16.62
C VAL A 474 6.75 8.85 17.57
N LEU A 475 7.46 9.88 17.09
CA LEU A 475 8.33 10.70 17.93
C LEU A 475 7.56 11.50 18.99
N LEU A 476 6.35 11.99 18.65
CA LEU A 476 5.47 12.69 19.63
C LEU A 476 4.90 11.76 20.71
N LEU A 477 4.87 10.43 20.49
CA LEU A 477 4.30 9.47 21.44
C LEU A 477 5.27 9.04 22.54
N ASP A 478 6.54 9.36 22.45
CA ASP A 478 7.52 8.95 23.47
C ASP A 478 7.29 9.74 24.76
N GLU A 479 6.88 8.99 25.82
CA GLU A 479 6.38 9.56 27.06
C GLU A 479 7.49 10.17 27.91
N GLY A 480 7.41 11.48 28.10
CA GLY A 480 8.23 12.20 29.09
C GLY A 480 9.60 12.65 28.56
N ARG A 481 9.86 12.52 27.27
CA ARG A 481 11.07 13.04 26.61
C ARG A 481 10.67 13.92 25.44
N GLU A 482 11.43 14.96 25.23
CA GLU A 482 11.35 15.76 24.02
C GLU A 482 12.15 15.04 22.94
N CYS A 483 11.49 14.11 22.20
CA CYS A 483 12.10 13.36 21.11
C CYS A 483 11.85 14.06 19.79
N PHE A 484 12.90 14.48 19.12
CA PHE A 484 12.79 15.04 17.78
C PHE A 484 14.03 14.74 16.94
N SER A 485 13.84 14.69 15.64
CA SER A 485 14.91 14.41 14.70
C SER A 485 14.81 15.34 13.49
N THR A 486 15.95 15.67 12.92
CA THR A 486 16.00 16.31 11.59
C THR A 486 15.81 15.25 10.52
N LEU A 487 15.30 15.65 9.34
CA LEU A 487 15.21 14.79 8.17
C LEU A 487 15.63 15.55 6.92
N ASP A 488 16.65 15.07 6.25
CA ASP A 488 17.09 15.50 4.93
C ASP A 488 16.92 14.33 3.95
N ILE A 489 16.00 14.47 2.99
CA ILE A 489 15.59 13.37 2.12
C ILE A 489 15.73 13.84 0.68
N CYS A 490 16.35 13.01 -0.14
CA CYS A 490 16.45 13.21 -1.58
C CYS A 490 15.98 11.96 -2.32
N THR A 491 14.98 12.11 -3.19
CA THR A 491 14.52 11.04 -4.08
C THR A 491 14.84 11.40 -5.52
N VAL A 492 15.62 10.57 -6.19
CA VAL A 492 16.08 10.79 -7.58
C VAL A 492 15.44 9.78 -8.52
N ASP A 493 14.76 10.23 -9.57
CA ASP A 493 14.35 9.38 -10.69
C ASP A 493 15.53 9.20 -11.65
N LEU A 494 16.03 7.97 -11.75
CA LEU A 494 17.23 7.65 -12.54
C LEU A 494 17.01 7.68 -14.07
N TYR A 495 15.76 7.74 -14.52
CA TYR A 495 15.44 7.85 -15.94
C TYR A 495 15.32 9.30 -16.39
N SER A 496 14.59 10.13 -15.65
CA SER A 496 14.38 11.54 -15.98
C SER A 496 15.47 12.46 -15.43
N GLY A 497 16.11 12.07 -14.33
CA GLY A 497 17.01 12.93 -13.55
C GLY A 497 16.26 13.90 -12.63
N GLU A 498 14.93 13.82 -12.54
CA GLU A 498 14.17 14.61 -11.58
C GLU A 498 14.52 14.18 -10.17
N ALA A 499 14.85 15.15 -9.33
CA ALA A 499 15.18 14.96 -7.93
C ALA A 499 14.33 15.85 -7.05
N GLU A 500 13.71 15.25 -6.07
CA GLU A 500 12.92 15.93 -5.05
C GLU A 500 13.70 15.89 -3.73
N PHE A 501 13.89 17.08 -3.13
CA PHE A 501 14.53 17.23 -1.83
C PHE A 501 13.48 17.69 -0.83
N ILE A 502 13.42 17.03 0.32
CA ILE A 502 12.52 17.35 1.44
C ILE A 502 13.40 17.61 2.66
N LYS A 503 13.25 18.80 3.23
CA LYS A 503 14.01 19.21 4.40
C LYS A 503 13.08 19.52 5.57
N ILE A 504 13.40 18.95 6.74
CA ILE A 504 12.65 19.09 7.97
C ILE A 504 13.64 19.27 9.12
N GLY A 505 13.81 20.49 9.57
CA GLY A 505 14.82 20.84 10.58
C GLY A 505 16.27 20.64 10.14
N ALA A 506 16.48 20.18 8.91
CA ALA A 506 17.79 19.80 8.43
C ALA A 506 18.59 20.98 7.89
N VAL A 507 19.90 20.92 8.07
CA VAL A 507 20.86 21.91 7.55
C VAL A 507 20.96 21.87 6.01
N SER A 508 21.72 22.78 5.43
CA SER A 508 21.80 22.95 3.96
C SER A 508 22.35 21.74 3.23
N THR A 509 21.73 21.40 2.10
CA THR A 509 22.21 20.43 1.11
C THR A 509 22.84 21.18 -0.07
N PHE A 510 23.94 20.68 -0.62
CA PHE A 510 24.67 21.32 -1.71
C PHE A 510 24.57 20.49 -2.99
N ILE A 511 24.28 21.16 -4.10
CA ILE A 511 24.28 20.54 -5.44
C ILE A 511 25.36 21.22 -6.27
N ALA A 512 26.39 20.46 -6.65
CA ALA A 512 27.46 20.98 -7.47
C ALA A 512 27.33 20.51 -8.93
N ARG A 513 27.31 21.47 -9.86
CA ARG A 513 27.37 21.27 -11.31
C ARG A 513 28.61 21.94 -11.86
N GLY A 514 29.62 21.17 -12.15
CA GLY A 514 30.94 21.71 -12.48
C GLY A 514 31.52 22.49 -11.29
N ARG A 515 31.76 23.81 -11.47
CA ARG A 515 32.22 24.72 -10.42
C ARG A 515 31.09 25.52 -9.77
N ASN A 516 29.88 25.40 -10.28
CA ASN A 516 28.72 26.05 -9.65
C ASN A 516 28.18 25.20 -8.53
N VAL A 517 27.95 25.77 -7.35
CA VAL A 517 27.38 25.09 -6.18
C VAL A 517 26.13 25.83 -5.77
N GLU A 518 25.00 25.17 -5.91
CA GLU A 518 23.70 25.61 -5.43
C GLU A 518 23.50 25.09 -4.01
N VAL A 519 22.82 25.88 -3.17
CA VAL A 519 22.52 25.52 -1.76
C VAL A 519 21.03 25.46 -1.58
N LEU A 520 20.56 24.36 -1.00
CA LEU A 520 19.19 24.17 -0.58
C LEU A 520 19.16 24.28 0.95
N SER A 521 18.69 25.40 1.46
CA SER A 521 18.57 25.66 2.91
C SER A 521 17.11 25.65 3.34
N SER A 522 16.84 25.23 4.56
CA SER A 522 15.52 25.21 5.17
C SER A 522 15.54 25.88 6.52
N SER A 523 14.38 26.45 6.90
CA SER A 523 14.12 27.03 8.22
C SER A 523 13.00 26.26 8.96
N SER A 524 12.57 25.13 8.44
CA SER A 524 11.54 24.27 9.05
C SER A 524 12.00 23.66 10.38
N LEU A 525 11.04 23.32 11.23
CA LEU A 525 11.32 22.67 12.52
C LEU A 525 11.50 21.16 12.35
N PRO A 526 12.31 20.49 13.20
CA PRO A 526 12.43 19.04 13.21
C PRO A 526 11.10 18.30 13.42
N VAL A 527 11.03 17.04 12.98
CA VAL A 527 9.89 16.16 13.28
C VAL A 527 9.84 15.84 14.77
N GLY A 528 8.65 15.69 15.32
CA GLY A 528 8.43 15.42 16.75
C GLY A 528 8.22 16.68 17.61
N ILE A 529 8.41 17.90 17.06
CA ILE A 529 8.18 19.15 17.81
C ILE A 529 6.72 19.62 17.73
N LEU A 530 6.16 19.64 16.52
CA LEU A 530 4.79 20.12 16.28
C LEU A 530 3.86 18.96 15.96
N GLY A 531 2.59 19.12 16.30
CA GLY A 531 1.55 18.16 15.92
C GLY A 531 1.34 18.03 14.41
N LYS A 532 1.88 18.94 13.61
CA LYS A 532 1.88 18.90 12.15
C LYS A 532 3.30 19.13 11.64
N VAL A 533 3.71 18.33 10.66
CA VAL A 533 5.05 18.41 10.07
C VAL A 533 5.23 19.71 9.30
N ASP A 534 6.25 20.49 9.68
CA ASP A 534 6.74 21.64 8.94
C ASP A 534 7.86 21.21 8.02
N ARG A 535 7.71 21.44 6.69
CA ARG A 535 8.66 20.95 5.69
C ARG A 535 8.86 21.91 4.54
N GLU A 536 10.05 21.89 3.96
CA GLU A 536 10.35 22.57 2.70
C GLU A 536 10.69 21.53 1.62
N VAL A 537 10.18 21.75 0.39
CA VAL A 537 10.33 20.83 -0.73
C VAL A 537 10.95 21.57 -1.91
N PHE A 538 12.04 20.99 -2.46
CA PHE A 538 12.74 21.53 -3.64
C PHE A 538 12.74 20.48 -4.75
N ASN A 539 12.36 20.88 -5.96
CA ASN A 539 12.44 20.04 -7.16
C ASN A 539 13.60 20.52 -8.04
N LYS A 540 14.47 19.60 -8.43
CA LYS A 540 15.65 19.86 -9.26
C LYS A 540 15.76 18.82 -10.37
N THR A 541 16.40 19.18 -11.46
CA THR A 541 16.76 18.24 -12.53
C THR A 541 18.26 18.03 -12.51
N LEU A 542 18.66 16.81 -12.21
CA LEU A 542 20.06 16.40 -12.15
C LEU A 542 20.54 15.92 -13.52
N ALA A 543 21.80 16.20 -13.80
CA ALA A 543 22.49 15.75 -14.99
C ALA A 543 23.74 14.94 -14.62
N LYS A 544 24.24 14.19 -15.59
CA LYS A 544 25.49 13.44 -15.44
C LYS A 544 26.64 14.36 -15.05
N GLY A 545 27.35 14.02 -13.98
CA GLY A 545 28.42 14.81 -13.39
C GLY A 545 28.02 15.73 -12.25
N ASP A 546 26.72 15.83 -11.96
CA ASP A 546 26.24 16.55 -10.77
C ASP A 546 26.59 15.80 -9.49
N ILE A 547 26.80 16.55 -8.43
CA ILE A 547 27.16 16.03 -7.11
C ILE A 547 26.19 16.56 -6.08
N ILE A 548 25.58 15.68 -5.31
CA ILE A 548 24.75 15.99 -4.15
C ILE A 548 25.60 15.78 -2.90
N VAL A 549 25.61 16.77 -2.00
CA VAL A 549 26.28 16.69 -0.70
C VAL A 549 25.26 16.99 0.37
N MET A 550 24.94 15.98 1.18
CA MET A 550 24.09 16.07 2.38
C MET A 550 24.99 15.91 3.60
N LEU A 551 24.70 16.64 4.66
CA LEU A 551 25.53 16.61 5.87
C LEU A 551 24.73 17.03 7.10
N THR A 552 25.22 16.68 8.30
CA THR A 552 24.63 17.07 9.56
C THR A 552 25.21 18.40 10.06
N ASP A 553 24.57 19.01 11.04
CA ASP A 553 24.92 20.34 11.58
C ASP A 553 26.30 20.36 12.20
N GLY A 554 26.77 19.27 12.84
CA GLY A 554 28.13 19.18 13.37
C GLY A 554 29.22 19.42 12.33
N VAL A 555 28.95 19.14 11.04
CA VAL A 555 29.88 19.47 9.96
C VAL A 555 29.85 20.98 9.68
N ILE A 556 28.67 21.58 9.54
CA ILE A 556 28.51 23.02 9.24
C ILE A 556 29.06 23.88 10.39
N ASP A 557 28.73 23.52 11.62
CA ASP A 557 29.07 24.28 12.82
C ASP A 557 30.53 24.15 13.24
N SER A 558 31.28 23.25 12.58
CA SER A 558 32.71 23.09 12.82
C SER A 558 33.51 24.41 12.73
N ARG A 559 33.12 25.32 11.85
CA ARG A 559 33.86 26.58 11.65
C ARG A 559 33.49 27.69 12.63
N GLY A 560 32.48 27.56 13.46
CA GLY A 560 32.04 28.60 14.39
C GLY A 560 31.74 29.97 13.74
N GLY A 561 30.83 30.75 14.33
CA GLY A 561 30.47 32.07 13.81
C GLY A 561 29.09 32.07 13.11
N SER A 562 28.41 33.24 13.14
CA SER A 562 27.04 33.38 12.65
C SER A 562 26.90 33.75 11.18
N ILE A 563 27.97 34.14 10.52
CA ILE A 563 27.94 34.66 9.14
C ILE A 563 28.83 33.77 8.26
N ARG A 564 28.28 33.25 7.13
CA ARG A 564 28.97 32.44 6.12
C ARG A 564 29.53 31.10 6.60
N ARG A 565 28.83 30.42 7.51
CA ARG A 565 29.24 29.10 8.01
C ARG A 565 29.38 28.06 6.89
N GLU A 566 28.66 28.19 5.80
CA GLU A 566 28.60 27.24 4.69
C GLU A 566 29.62 27.48 3.56
N ASP A 567 30.29 28.66 3.54
CA ASP A 567 31.16 29.03 2.44
C ASP A 567 32.37 28.09 2.27
N TRP A 568 32.93 27.60 3.36
CA TRP A 568 34.04 26.65 3.33
C TRP A 568 33.67 25.31 2.68
N ILE A 569 32.41 24.86 2.86
CA ILE A 569 31.88 23.65 2.23
C ILE A 569 31.78 23.87 0.73
N LYS A 570 31.17 25.01 0.30
CA LYS A 570 31.10 25.39 -1.12
C LYS A 570 32.49 25.45 -1.76
N ASP A 571 33.44 26.05 -1.09
CA ASP A 571 34.82 26.18 -1.60
C ASP A 571 35.48 24.81 -1.69
N THR A 572 35.32 23.94 -0.68
CA THR A 572 35.84 22.56 -0.73
C THR A 572 35.25 21.77 -1.89
N VAL A 573 33.96 21.87 -2.10
CA VAL A 573 33.27 21.17 -3.20
C VAL A 573 33.66 21.75 -4.57
N LYS A 574 33.94 23.07 -4.68
CA LYS A 574 34.41 23.71 -5.90
C LYS A 574 35.86 23.33 -6.26
N GLU A 575 36.71 23.24 -5.25
CA GLU A 575 38.14 22.97 -5.37
C GLU A 575 38.48 21.48 -5.45
N ARG A 576 37.47 20.60 -5.42
CA ARG A 576 37.63 19.13 -5.47
C ARG A 576 38.54 18.71 -6.64
N LYS A 577 39.38 17.74 -6.40
CA LYS A 577 40.36 17.23 -7.39
C LYS A 577 39.70 16.30 -8.41
N ASP A 578 38.72 15.56 -8.01
CA ASP A 578 37.97 14.61 -8.84
C ASP A 578 36.48 14.51 -8.37
N ASN A 579 35.70 13.70 -9.06
CA ASN A 579 34.31 13.44 -8.73
C ASN A 579 34.14 12.09 -7.97
N ASN A 580 35.19 11.61 -7.28
CA ASN A 580 35.06 10.42 -6.44
C ASN A 580 34.34 10.79 -5.13
N PRO A 581 33.14 10.25 -4.84
CA PRO A 581 32.38 10.61 -3.65
C PRO A 581 33.16 10.35 -2.35
N LYS A 582 34.00 9.30 -2.34
CA LYS A 582 34.84 8.98 -1.18
C LYS A 582 35.83 10.10 -0.86
N HIS A 583 36.54 10.61 -1.86
CA HIS A 583 37.52 11.69 -1.65
C HIS A 583 36.83 12.97 -1.17
N ILE A 584 35.66 13.28 -1.71
CA ILE A 584 34.89 14.47 -1.31
C ILE A 584 34.44 14.36 0.17
N VAL A 585 33.95 13.21 0.59
CA VAL A 585 33.56 12.96 1.98
C VAL A 585 34.76 13.09 2.91
N GLU A 586 35.89 12.44 2.56
CA GLU A 586 37.11 12.49 3.37
C GLU A 586 37.68 13.92 3.47
N ASP A 587 37.68 14.68 2.38
CA ASP A 587 38.15 16.07 2.37
C ASP A 587 37.27 16.96 3.26
N LEU A 588 35.94 16.80 3.20
CA LEU A 588 35.00 17.56 4.02
C LEU A 588 35.14 17.22 5.50
N LEU A 589 35.21 15.93 5.88
CA LEU A 589 35.38 15.51 7.26
C LEU A 589 36.74 15.94 7.84
N ASN A 590 37.80 15.85 7.06
CA ASN A 590 39.13 16.28 7.51
C ASN A 590 39.17 17.80 7.76
N LYS A 591 38.61 18.61 6.87
CA LYS A 591 38.49 20.06 7.07
C LYS A 591 37.61 20.42 8.26
N ALA A 592 36.49 19.67 8.49
CA ALA A 592 35.65 19.85 9.66
C ALA A 592 36.42 19.56 10.96
N LYS A 593 37.22 18.49 11.00
CA LYS A 593 38.09 18.16 12.14
C LYS A 593 39.15 19.23 12.39
N GLU A 594 39.76 19.75 11.33
CA GLU A 594 40.72 20.86 11.43
C GLU A 594 40.05 22.12 12.01
N ASN A 595 38.84 22.45 11.59
CA ASN A 595 38.07 23.59 12.10
C ASN A 595 37.76 23.46 13.61
N TYR A 596 37.52 22.24 14.09
CA TYR A 596 37.34 21.96 15.52
C TYR A 596 38.66 21.91 16.33
N ASN A 597 39.83 22.08 15.68
CA ASN A 597 41.14 21.93 16.31
C ASN A 597 41.31 20.56 17.04
N GLY A 598 40.66 19.53 16.53
CA GLY A 598 40.68 18.18 17.08
C GLY A 598 39.66 17.91 18.19
N ASN A 599 38.94 18.90 18.71
CA ASN A 599 37.92 18.72 19.75
C ASN A 599 36.52 18.72 19.11
N ILE A 600 36.06 17.55 18.69
CA ILE A 600 34.79 17.37 18.00
C ILE A 600 33.61 17.57 18.97
N LYS A 601 32.85 18.62 18.75
CA LYS A 601 31.77 19.05 19.65
C LYS A 601 30.44 18.37 19.39
N ASP A 602 30.24 17.88 18.17
CA ASP A 602 29.00 17.22 17.75
C ASP A 602 29.25 16.12 16.74
N ASP A 603 28.28 15.25 16.55
CA ASP A 603 28.34 14.18 15.56
C ASP A 603 28.40 14.75 14.16
N MET A 604 29.24 14.22 13.31
CA MET A 604 29.48 14.71 11.96
C MET A 604 29.23 13.59 10.95
N THR A 605 28.26 13.75 10.10
CA THR A 605 27.99 12.82 8.99
C THR A 605 27.92 13.54 7.67
N VAL A 606 28.59 12.97 6.66
CA VAL A 606 28.58 13.46 5.29
C VAL A 606 28.18 12.32 4.36
N LEU A 607 27.19 12.57 3.51
CA LEU A 607 26.74 11.69 2.44
C LEU A 607 26.89 12.41 1.11
N VAL A 608 27.64 11.80 0.18
CA VAL A 608 27.88 12.35 -1.15
C VAL A 608 27.38 11.37 -2.20
N ALA A 609 26.58 11.86 -3.15
CA ALA A 609 26.13 11.11 -4.31
C ALA A 609 26.55 11.82 -5.59
N VAL A 610 27.24 11.09 -6.47
CA VAL A 610 27.68 11.58 -7.80
C VAL A 610 26.81 10.94 -8.86
N VAL A 611 26.22 11.77 -9.72
CA VAL A 611 25.40 11.32 -10.85
C VAL A 611 26.31 10.89 -12.00
N VAL A 612 26.19 9.63 -12.43
CA VAL A 612 27.09 9.00 -13.43
C VAL A 612 26.36 8.60 -14.69
#